data_2d49096e71c9991ef99e3164ee107519
#
_entry.id   2d49096e71c9991ef99e3164ee107519
#
_cell.length_a   1.000
_cell.length_b   1.000
_cell.length_c   1.000
_cell.angle_alpha   90.00
_cell.angle_beta   90.00
_cell.angle_gamma   90.00
#
_symmetry.space_group_name_H-M   'P 1'
#
loop_
_entity.id
_entity.type
_entity.pdbx_description
1 polymer ?
#
loop_
_entity_poly.entity_id
_entity_poly.type
_entity_poly.pdbx_seq_one_letter_code
_entity_poly.pdbx_strand_id
1 'polypeptide(L)'
;MREVWAVKHRPNNIDEFAGQDNIREEFERIVRGEVSPQNYIFYSPEPGTGKTSLAHIMAKALDYNMHQYNASSKHQRGIEFVEQDLAPKTRLGQYETFFFLDEADQLTPAAQSALKGVIEGAQGYFILTCNDLSKISRWLQSRCQVRVFTPLSEETVVHRLSWIASHENVSIADSG
;
A
#
# COMPACT_ATOMS: atom_id res chain seq x y z
N MET A 1 19.27 -7.19 -19.12
CA MET A 1 17.91 -7.78 -18.98
C MET A 1 16.91 -6.65 -19.19
N ARG A 2 15.94 -6.77 -20.11
CA ARG A 2 14.93 -5.70 -20.28
C ARG A 2 14.02 -5.69 -19.05
N GLU A 3 13.97 -4.58 -18.36
CA GLU A 3 13.07 -4.39 -17.24
C GLU A 3 11.60 -4.41 -17.72
N VAL A 4 10.72 -5.06 -16.96
CA VAL A 4 9.30 -5.14 -17.32
C VAL A 4 8.67 -3.75 -17.14
N TRP A 5 7.94 -3.27 -18.14
CA TRP A 5 7.34 -1.92 -18.12
C TRP A 5 6.49 -1.63 -16.88
N ALA A 6 5.78 -2.62 -16.37
CA ALA A 6 5.00 -2.49 -15.13
C ALA A 6 5.85 -2.16 -13.89
N VAL A 7 7.13 -2.51 -13.91
CA VAL A 7 8.08 -2.16 -12.85
C VAL A 7 8.76 -0.83 -13.15
N LYS A 8 9.28 -0.68 -14.37
CA LYS A 8 9.99 0.52 -14.85
C LYS A 8 9.14 1.79 -14.74
N HIS A 9 7.85 1.71 -15.08
CA HIS A 9 6.91 2.82 -15.10
C HIS A 9 5.95 2.83 -13.90
N ARG A 10 6.32 2.15 -12.80
CA ARG A 10 5.55 2.31 -11.55
C ARG A 10 5.63 3.76 -11.09
N PRO A 11 4.50 4.39 -10.73
CA PRO A 11 4.51 5.76 -10.22
C PRO A 11 5.47 5.90 -9.04
N ASN A 12 6.32 6.95 -9.08
CA ASN A 12 7.33 7.23 -8.07
C ASN A 12 7.00 8.42 -7.18
N ASN A 13 5.99 9.18 -7.55
CA ASN A 13 5.49 10.35 -6.82
C ASN A 13 3.99 10.48 -7.01
N ILE A 14 3.36 11.38 -6.28
CA ILE A 14 1.91 11.55 -6.27
C ILE A 14 1.39 12.12 -7.59
N ASP A 15 2.17 12.92 -8.30
CA ASP A 15 1.76 13.52 -9.58
C ASP A 15 1.65 12.47 -10.69
N GLU A 16 2.46 11.42 -10.62
CA GLU A 16 2.40 10.27 -11.54
C GLU A 16 1.32 9.26 -11.16
N PHE A 17 0.73 9.40 -9.97
CA PHE A 17 -0.26 8.46 -9.46
C PHE A 17 -1.64 8.75 -10.06
N ALA A 18 -2.13 7.83 -10.87
CA ALA A 18 -3.37 7.99 -11.62
C ALA A 18 -4.61 7.61 -10.80
N GLY A 19 -5.67 8.41 -10.91
CA GLY A 19 -6.95 8.17 -10.23
C GLY A 19 -6.90 8.39 -8.72
N GLN A 20 -7.92 7.88 -8.01
CA GLN A 20 -8.03 7.93 -6.54
C GLN A 20 -7.99 9.35 -5.96
N ASP A 21 -8.66 10.32 -6.58
CA ASP A 21 -8.50 11.76 -6.31
C ASP A 21 -8.70 12.13 -4.82
N ASN A 22 -9.72 11.56 -4.16
CA ASN A 22 -9.97 11.80 -2.74
C ASN A 22 -8.81 11.32 -1.85
N ILE A 23 -8.20 10.18 -2.21
CA ILE A 23 -7.08 9.60 -1.46
C ILE A 23 -5.81 10.42 -1.72
N ARG A 24 -5.62 10.89 -2.95
CA ARG A 24 -4.51 11.78 -3.31
C ARG A 24 -4.57 13.08 -2.53
N GLU A 25 -5.72 13.74 -2.47
CA GLU A 25 -5.90 14.99 -1.74
C GLU A 25 -5.57 14.82 -0.24
N GLU A 26 -6.07 13.75 0.39
CA GLU A 26 -5.72 13.44 1.78
C GLU A 26 -4.22 13.25 1.95
N PHE A 27 -3.61 12.50 1.05
CA PHE A 27 -2.18 12.22 1.11
C PHE A 27 -1.33 13.48 0.91
N GLU A 28 -1.70 14.37 -0.02
CA GLU A 28 -1.02 15.65 -0.21
C GLU A 28 -1.07 16.51 1.05
N ARG A 29 -2.17 16.48 1.80
CA ARG A 29 -2.29 17.17 3.09
C ARG A 29 -1.35 16.59 4.15
N ILE A 30 -1.14 15.26 4.14
CA ILE A 30 -0.16 14.60 5.02
C ILE A 30 1.26 15.07 4.66
N VAL A 31 1.60 15.08 3.38
CA VAL A 31 2.93 15.52 2.91
C VAL A 31 3.20 16.99 3.26
N ARG A 32 2.17 17.86 3.22
CA ARG A 32 2.28 19.24 3.65
C ARG A 32 2.34 19.43 5.18
N GLY A 33 2.23 18.34 5.95
CA GLY A 33 2.24 18.39 7.42
C GLY A 33 0.95 18.94 8.04
N GLU A 34 -0.13 19.06 7.27
CA GLU A 34 -1.43 19.53 7.76
C GLU A 34 -2.14 18.47 8.62
N VAL A 35 -1.87 17.21 8.34
CA VAL A 35 -2.44 16.04 9.03
C VAL A 35 -1.33 15.02 9.28
N SER A 36 -1.30 14.41 10.45
CA SER A 36 -0.36 13.32 10.74
C SER A 36 -0.76 12.02 10.04
N PRO A 37 0.20 11.20 9.61
CA PRO A 37 -0.07 9.85 9.14
C PRO A 37 -0.87 9.05 10.18
N GLN A 38 -1.62 8.08 9.69
CA GLN A 38 -2.41 7.15 10.50
C GLN A 38 -2.07 5.70 10.10
N ASN A 39 -2.65 4.74 10.79
CA ASN A 39 -2.68 3.37 10.29
C ASN A 39 -3.73 3.26 9.20
N TYR A 40 -3.40 2.63 8.08
CA TYR A 40 -4.28 2.50 6.91
C TYR A 40 -4.56 1.06 6.54
N ILE A 41 -5.77 0.82 6.03
CA ILE A 41 -6.10 -0.35 5.22
C ILE A 41 -6.49 0.17 3.84
N PHE A 42 -5.70 -0.16 2.83
CA PHE A 42 -6.00 0.11 1.42
C PHE A 42 -6.75 -1.09 0.85
N TYR A 43 -8.02 -0.91 0.58
CA TYR A 43 -8.91 -1.95 0.11
C TYR A 43 -9.36 -1.72 -1.33
N SER A 44 -9.38 -2.77 -2.12
CA SER A 44 -10.10 -2.86 -3.39
C SER A 44 -10.39 -4.32 -3.69
N PRO A 45 -11.61 -4.67 -4.12
CA PRO A 45 -11.90 -6.03 -4.57
C PRO A 45 -11.10 -6.40 -5.84
N GLU A 46 -10.64 -5.41 -6.58
CA GLU A 46 -9.87 -5.60 -7.80
C GLU A 46 -8.37 -5.38 -7.59
N PRO A 47 -7.51 -6.18 -8.23
CA PRO A 47 -6.07 -5.94 -8.27
C PRO A 47 -5.73 -4.74 -9.18
N GLY A 48 -4.51 -4.23 -9.06
CA GLY A 48 -4.00 -3.20 -9.99
C GLY A 48 -4.52 -1.78 -9.77
N THR A 49 -5.26 -1.51 -8.70
CA THR A 49 -5.85 -0.19 -8.40
C THR A 49 -4.88 0.82 -7.76
N GLY A 50 -3.62 0.43 -7.55
CA GLY A 50 -2.57 1.33 -7.06
C GLY A 50 -2.27 1.25 -5.55
N LYS A 51 -2.90 0.35 -4.78
CA LYS A 51 -2.69 0.20 -3.33
C LYS A 51 -1.22 0.15 -2.91
N THR A 52 -0.48 -0.81 -3.46
CA THR A 52 0.95 -0.99 -3.17
C THR A 52 1.79 0.21 -3.65
N SER A 53 1.45 0.78 -4.81
CA SER A 53 2.16 1.95 -5.35
C SER A 53 2.01 3.16 -4.43
N LEU A 54 0.80 3.44 -3.93
CA LEU A 54 0.58 4.56 -3.02
C LEU A 54 1.35 4.39 -1.71
N ALA A 55 1.41 3.17 -1.14
CA ALA A 55 2.18 2.92 0.07
C ALA A 55 3.67 3.31 -0.10
N HIS A 56 4.27 2.94 -1.24
CA HIS A 56 5.65 3.33 -1.55
C HIS A 56 5.83 4.83 -1.79
N ILE A 57 4.88 5.45 -2.50
CA ILE A 57 4.89 6.90 -2.73
C ILE A 57 4.80 7.65 -1.40
N MET A 58 3.93 7.20 -0.48
CA MET A 58 3.79 7.79 0.86
C MET A 58 5.11 7.74 1.63
N ALA A 59 5.74 6.58 1.71
CA ALA A 59 7.00 6.43 2.43
C ALA A 59 8.09 7.34 1.86
N LYS A 60 8.21 7.38 0.52
CA LYS A 60 9.20 8.20 -0.16
C LYS A 60 8.96 9.70 0.01
N ALA A 61 7.70 10.15 -0.10
CA ALA A 61 7.38 11.57 -0.03
C ALA A 61 7.51 12.13 1.39
N LEU A 62 7.34 11.30 2.42
CA LEU A 62 7.51 11.65 3.82
C LEU A 62 8.94 11.43 4.33
N ASP A 63 9.81 10.85 3.51
CA ASP A 63 11.16 10.38 3.92
C ASP A 63 11.11 9.39 5.08
N TYR A 64 10.11 8.51 5.07
CA TYR A 64 9.91 7.48 6.09
C TYR A 64 10.56 6.16 5.69
N ASN A 65 11.15 5.49 6.66
CA ASN A 65 11.59 4.10 6.48
C ASN A 65 10.39 3.19 6.19
N MET A 66 10.57 2.19 5.34
CA MET A 66 9.53 1.19 5.08
C MET A 66 10.04 -0.22 5.31
N HIS A 67 9.40 -0.93 6.22
CA HIS A 67 9.55 -2.38 6.37
C HIS A 67 8.39 -3.06 5.63
N GLN A 68 8.71 -3.72 4.52
CA GLN A 68 7.72 -4.38 3.67
C GLN A 68 7.66 -5.89 3.92
N TYR A 69 6.44 -6.40 4.02
CA TYR A 69 6.12 -7.81 4.19
C TYR A 69 4.98 -8.19 3.24
N ASN A 70 4.93 -9.45 2.81
CA ASN A 70 3.82 -9.95 2.00
C ASN A 70 3.19 -11.18 2.68
N ALA A 71 1.95 -11.01 3.15
CA ALA A 71 1.21 -12.05 3.86
C ALA A 71 0.77 -13.23 2.98
N SER A 72 0.90 -13.15 1.64
CA SER A 72 0.71 -14.32 0.76
C SER A 72 1.86 -15.32 0.89
N SER A 73 3.02 -14.88 1.37
CA SER A 73 4.15 -15.77 1.70
C SER A 73 3.83 -16.65 2.91
N LYS A 74 4.12 -17.95 2.81
CA LYS A 74 3.94 -18.90 3.92
C LYS A 74 4.67 -18.49 5.19
N HIS A 75 5.79 -17.80 5.05
CA HIS A 75 6.64 -17.36 6.17
C HIS A 75 6.17 -16.04 6.82
N GLN A 76 5.29 -15.29 6.16
CA GLN A 76 4.88 -13.96 6.61
C GLN A 76 3.37 -13.83 6.88
N ARG A 77 2.64 -14.96 6.99
CA ARG A 77 1.20 -14.96 7.26
C ARG A 77 0.79 -15.51 8.63
N GLY A 78 1.72 -16.17 9.34
CA GLY A 78 1.49 -16.85 10.61
C GLY A 78 1.79 -15.98 11.83
N ILE A 79 1.40 -16.49 13.00
CA ILE A 79 1.64 -15.83 14.28
C ILE A 79 3.13 -15.68 14.58
N GLU A 80 3.94 -16.67 14.19
CA GLU A 80 5.40 -16.67 14.41
C GLU A 80 6.06 -15.46 13.74
N PHE A 81 5.62 -15.12 12.53
CA PHE A 81 6.09 -13.91 11.84
C PHE A 81 5.77 -12.66 12.65
N VAL A 82 4.53 -12.54 13.15
CA VAL A 82 4.12 -11.36 13.90
C VAL A 82 4.91 -11.21 15.20
N GLU A 83 5.13 -12.32 15.92
CA GLU A 83 5.80 -12.30 17.22
C GLU A 83 7.32 -12.20 17.13
N GLN A 84 7.94 -12.89 16.16
CA GLN A 84 9.40 -13.05 16.09
C GLN A 84 10.07 -12.04 15.15
N ASP A 85 9.39 -11.64 14.06
CA ASP A 85 9.98 -10.74 13.07
C ASP A 85 9.42 -9.31 13.16
N LEU A 86 8.09 -9.16 13.22
CA LEU A 86 7.44 -7.86 13.15
C LEU A 86 7.48 -7.12 14.50
N ALA A 87 7.05 -7.76 15.58
CA ALA A 87 6.95 -7.11 16.90
C ALA A 87 8.27 -6.54 17.42
N PRO A 88 9.44 -7.19 17.29
CA PRO A 88 10.70 -6.59 17.70
C PRO A 88 11.04 -5.32 16.92
N LYS A 89 10.77 -5.30 15.61
CA LYS A 89 11.06 -4.14 14.75
C LYS A 89 10.15 -2.96 15.05
N THR A 90 8.88 -3.19 15.40
CA THR A 90 7.96 -2.11 15.76
C THR A 90 8.31 -1.43 17.08
N ARG A 91 8.94 -2.15 18.00
CA ARG A 91 9.39 -1.61 19.30
C ARG A 91 10.70 -0.81 19.19
N LEU A 92 11.54 -1.17 18.23
CA LEU A 92 12.82 -0.50 17.94
C LEU A 92 12.65 0.58 16.86
N GLY A 93 11.48 0.68 16.26
CA GLY A 93 11.17 1.62 15.20
C GLY A 93 11.25 3.07 15.65
N GLN A 94 11.40 3.96 14.67
CA GLN A 94 11.22 5.40 14.84
C GLN A 94 9.80 5.76 14.36
N TYR A 95 9.25 6.86 14.85
CA TYR A 95 7.92 7.33 14.39
C TYR A 95 7.85 7.57 12.88
N GLU A 96 8.97 7.83 12.24
CA GLU A 96 9.14 8.00 10.79
C GLU A 96 9.32 6.64 10.08
N THR A 97 8.45 5.68 10.39
CA THR A 97 8.52 4.32 9.83
C THR A 97 7.13 3.82 9.45
N PHE A 98 7.01 3.25 8.25
CA PHE A 98 5.86 2.46 7.82
C PHE A 98 6.16 0.96 7.89
N PHE A 99 5.26 0.23 8.51
CA PHE A 99 5.20 -1.24 8.47
C PHE A 99 4.14 -1.63 7.43
N PHE A 100 4.59 -2.01 6.25
CA PHE A 100 3.74 -2.30 5.12
C PHE A 100 3.48 -3.81 5.00
N LEU A 101 2.22 -4.23 5.17
CA LEU A 101 1.77 -5.60 5.02
C LEU A 101 0.91 -5.72 3.77
N ASP A 102 1.51 -6.23 2.71
CA ASP A 102 0.80 -6.48 1.45
C ASP A 102 -0.01 -7.77 1.55
N GLU A 103 -1.20 -7.79 0.96
CA GLU A 103 -2.14 -8.92 0.98
C GLU A 103 -2.52 -9.37 2.40
N ALA A 104 -2.79 -8.41 3.30
CA ALA A 104 -3.07 -8.69 4.72
C ALA A 104 -4.31 -9.57 4.97
N ASP A 105 -5.20 -9.71 4.00
CA ASP A 105 -6.31 -10.67 4.00
C ASP A 105 -5.85 -12.14 3.91
N GLN A 106 -4.56 -12.40 3.69
CA GLN A 106 -3.95 -13.72 3.78
C GLN A 106 -3.38 -14.05 5.17
N LEU A 107 -3.33 -13.08 6.09
CA LEU A 107 -2.92 -13.34 7.47
C LEU A 107 -3.86 -14.33 8.16
N THR A 108 -3.29 -15.29 8.88
CA THR A 108 -4.10 -16.21 9.70
C THR A 108 -4.84 -15.46 10.81
N PRO A 109 -5.99 -15.96 11.29
CA PRO A 109 -6.70 -15.35 12.42
C PRO A 109 -5.83 -15.19 13.66
N ALA A 110 -4.92 -16.13 13.94
CA ALA A 110 -3.97 -16.05 15.04
C ALA A 110 -2.96 -14.92 14.85
N ALA A 111 -2.43 -14.74 13.62
CA ALA A 111 -1.54 -13.61 13.29
C ALA A 111 -2.26 -12.27 13.45
N GLN A 112 -3.49 -12.15 12.97
CA GLN A 112 -4.28 -10.92 13.14
C GLN A 112 -4.56 -10.61 14.61
N SER A 113 -4.79 -11.64 15.43
CA SER A 113 -4.96 -11.47 16.88
C SER A 113 -3.68 -10.98 17.57
N ALA A 114 -2.52 -11.57 17.21
CA ALA A 114 -1.21 -11.14 17.73
C ALA A 114 -0.86 -9.70 17.28
N LEU A 115 -1.21 -9.33 16.04
CA LEU A 115 -0.97 -8.01 15.49
C LEU A 115 -1.65 -6.89 16.29
N LYS A 116 -2.69 -7.22 17.07
CA LYS A 116 -3.36 -6.29 17.98
C LYS A 116 -2.37 -5.61 18.93
N GLY A 117 -1.66 -6.38 19.72
CA GLY A 117 -0.70 -5.84 20.69
C GLY A 117 0.48 -5.14 20.01
N VAL A 118 0.81 -5.58 18.81
CA VAL A 118 1.90 -4.99 18.02
C VAL A 118 1.53 -3.59 17.56
N ILE A 119 0.34 -3.40 16.98
CA ILE A 119 -0.14 -2.07 16.52
C ILE A 119 -0.31 -1.09 17.68
N GLU A 120 -0.82 -1.56 18.83
CA GLU A 120 -1.02 -0.70 20.00
C GLU A 120 0.30 -0.24 20.65
N GLY A 121 1.35 -1.02 20.52
CA GLY A 121 2.67 -0.71 21.10
C GLY A 121 3.72 -0.22 20.11
N ALA A 122 3.37 -0.07 18.84
CA ALA A 122 4.33 0.28 17.79
C ALA A 122 4.75 1.74 17.84
N GLN A 123 6.03 1.97 17.54
CA GLN A 123 6.54 3.25 17.10
C GLN A 123 6.55 3.22 15.57
N GLY A 124 5.73 4.06 14.94
CA GLY A 124 5.49 4.08 13.50
C GLY A 124 4.05 3.73 13.12
N TYR A 125 3.79 3.63 11.83
CA TYR A 125 2.46 3.48 11.27
C TYR A 125 2.36 2.22 10.43
N PHE A 126 1.16 1.66 10.36
CA PHE A 126 0.88 0.47 9.56
C PHE A 126 0.13 0.86 8.28
N ILE A 127 0.53 0.25 7.18
CA ILE A 127 -0.22 0.25 5.92
C ILE A 127 -0.49 -1.20 5.56
N LEU A 128 -1.75 -1.59 5.51
CA LEU A 128 -2.19 -2.92 5.10
C LEU A 128 -2.89 -2.80 3.74
N THR A 129 -2.63 -3.72 2.82
CA THR A 129 -3.45 -3.85 1.61
C THR A 129 -4.31 -5.10 1.69
N CYS A 130 -5.49 -5.08 1.10
CA CYS A 130 -6.33 -6.26 0.96
C CYS A 130 -7.23 -6.19 -0.27
N ASN A 131 -7.64 -7.36 -0.76
CA ASN A 131 -8.67 -7.49 -1.79
C ASN A 131 -9.99 -8.00 -1.23
N ASP A 132 -9.99 -8.51 -0.01
CA ASP A 132 -11.18 -8.98 0.69
C ASP A 132 -11.21 -8.42 2.12
N LEU A 133 -11.96 -7.34 2.32
CA LEU A 133 -12.07 -6.68 3.62
C LEU A 133 -12.77 -7.56 4.66
N SER A 134 -13.60 -8.53 4.24
CA SER A 134 -14.28 -9.44 5.14
C SER A 134 -13.33 -10.38 5.88
N LYS A 135 -12.15 -10.63 5.32
CA LYS A 135 -11.08 -11.44 5.93
C LYS A 135 -10.22 -10.66 6.91
N ILE A 136 -10.33 -9.34 6.94
CA ILE A 136 -9.66 -8.49 7.93
C ILE A 136 -10.54 -8.39 9.17
N SER A 137 -10.00 -8.71 10.33
CA SER A 137 -10.74 -8.66 11.59
C SER A 137 -11.31 -7.25 11.84
N ARG A 138 -12.52 -7.18 12.39
CA ARG A 138 -13.17 -5.90 12.72
C ARG A 138 -12.33 -5.03 13.65
N TRP A 139 -11.54 -5.68 14.48
CA TRP A 139 -10.64 -4.98 15.39
C TRP A 139 -9.55 -4.22 14.60
N LEU A 140 -8.90 -4.84 13.61
CA LEU A 140 -7.94 -4.18 12.74
C LEU A 140 -8.59 -3.03 11.97
N GLN A 141 -9.78 -3.26 11.43
CA GLN A 141 -10.54 -2.23 10.73
C GLN A 141 -10.85 -1.02 11.61
N SER A 142 -11.12 -1.22 12.91
CA SER A 142 -11.40 -0.13 13.86
C SER A 142 -10.15 0.69 14.26
N ARG A 143 -8.96 0.17 14.03
CA ARG A 143 -7.68 0.81 14.36
C ARG A 143 -6.98 1.45 13.16
N CYS A 144 -7.53 1.25 11.98
CA CYS A 144 -6.99 1.77 10.74
C CYS A 144 -8.02 2.61 10.00
N GLN A 145 -7.55 3.58 9.25
CA GLN A 145 -8.37 4.31 8.30
C GLN A 145 -8.52 3.46 7.03
N VAL A 146 -9.73 2.97 6.78
CA VAL A 146 -10.01 2.21 5.56
C VAL A 146 -10.14 3.17 4.39
N ARG A 147 -9.33 2.98 3.35
CA ARG A 147 -9.41 3.71 2.08
C ARG A 147 -9.77 2.75 0.97
N VAL A 148 -10.89 3.02 0.33
CA VAL A 148 -11.42 2.20 -0.76
C VAL A 148 -10.86 2.71 -2.08
N PHE A 149 -10.09 1.87 -2.75
CA PHE A 149 -9.56 2.15 -4.08
C PHE A 149 -10.55 1.65 -5.13
N THR A 150 -10.92 2.53 -6.02
CA THR A 150 -11.80 2.21 -7.15
C THR A 150 -10.99 1.79 -8.38
N PRO A 151 -11.55 0.96 -9.27
CA PRO A 151 -10.94 0.70 -10.57
C PRO A 151 -10.64 2.01 -11.31
N LEU A 152 -9.53 2.04 -12.03
CA LEU A 152 -9.21 3.19 -12.88
C LEU A 152 -10.20 3.25 -14.05
N SER A 153 -10.62 4.46 -14.42
CA SER A 153 -11.44 4.65 -15.62
C SER A 153 -10.63 4.26 -16.86
N GLU A 154 -11.35 3.83 -17.91
CA GLU A 154 -10.74 3.49 -19.20
C GLU A 154 -9.90 4.65 -19.74
N GLU A 155 -10.41 5.86 -19.67
CA GLU A 155 -9.70 7.08 -20.07
C GLU A 155 -8.37 7.24 -19.32
N THR A 156 -8.37 7.05 -18.00
CA THR A 156 -7.17 7.13 -17.17
C THR A 156 -6.16 6.05 -17.56
N VAL A 157 -6.61 4.84 -17.83
CA VAL A 157 -5.75 3.73 -18.28
C VAL A 157 -5.15 4.03 -19.64
N VAL A 158 -5.96 4.47 -20.61
CA VAL A 158 -5.50 4.83 -21.97
C VAL A 158 -4.48 5.95 -21.91
N HIS A 159 -4.76 7.01 -21.14
CA HIS A 159 -3.81 8.11 -20.97
C HIS A 159 -2.47 7.62 -20.41
N ARG A 160 -2.49 6.76 -19.38
CA ARG A 160 -1.26 6.21 -18.78
C ARG A 160 -0.49 5.32 -19.74
N LEU A 161 -1.18 4.46 -20.51
CA LEU A 161 -0.55 3.59 -21.51
C LEU A 161 0.06 4.40 -22.65
N SER A 162 -0.62 5.44 -23.13
CA SER A 162 -0.11 6.34 -24.16
C SER A 162 1.15 7.08 -23.68
N TRP A 163 1.16 7.53 -22.44
CA TRP A 163 2.34 8.13 -21.82
C TRP A 163 3.53 7.16 -21.77
N ILE A 164 3.30 5.91 -21.33
CA ILE A 164 4.34 4.87 -21.30
C ILE A 164 4.86 4.58 -22.71
N ALA A 165 3.98 4.41 -23.68
CA ALA A 165 4.35 4.12 -25.07
C ALA A 165 5.23 5.23 -25.68
N SER A 166 4.89 6.51 -25.39
CA SER A 166 5.70 7.65 -25.84
C SER A 166 7.11 7.63 -25.25
N HIS A 167 7.26 7.24 -23.98
CA HIS A 167 8.56 7.13 -23.30
C HIS A 167 9.39 5.92 -23.77
N GLU A 168 8.74 4.89 -24.25
CA GLU A 168 9.40 3.69 -24.82
C GLU A 168 9.59 3.76 -26.34
N ASN A 169 9.20 4.87 -26.98
CA ASN A 169 9.23 5.07 -28.43
C ASN A 169 8.46 3.96 -29.18
N VAL A 170 7.31 3.55 -28.64
CA VAL A 170 6.42 2.55 -29.27
C VAL A 170 5.13 3.25 -29.67
N SER A 171 4.69 3.00 -30.91
CA SER A 171 3.36 3.45 -31.35
C SER A 171 2.30 2.44 -30.92
N ILE A 172 1.24 2.94 -30.28
CA ILE A 172 0.03 2.16 -30.01
C ILE A 172 -0.80 2.25 -31.30
N ALA A 173 -1.08 1.11 -31.93
CA ALA A 173 -2.04 1.07 -33.04
C ALA A 173 -3.46 1.22 -32.45
N ASP A 174 -4.23 2.18 -32.95
CA ASP A 174 -5.66 2.23 -32.72
C ASP A 174 -6.31 1.00 -33.39
N SER A 175 -6.44 -0.08 -32.64
CA SER A 175 -7.32 -1.17 -33.03
C SER A 175 -8.69 -0.84 -32.45
N GLY A 176 -9.56 -0.26 -33.29
CA GLY A 176 -10.94 -0.04 -32.99
C GLY A 176 -11.72 -1.29 -32.58
#